data_808510636851ada6164b73b6251de42d
#
_entry.id   808510636851ada6164b73b6251de42d
#
_cell.length_a   1.000
_cell.length_b   1.000
_cell.length_c   1.000
_cell.angle_alpha   90.00
_cell.angle_beta   90.00
_cell.angle_gamma   90.00
#
_symmetry.space_group_name_H-M   'P 1'
#
loop_
_entity.id
_entity.type
_entity.pdbx_description
1 polymer ?
#
loop_
_entity_poly.entity_id
_entity_poly.type
_entity_poly.pdbx_seq_one_letter_code
_entity_poly.pdbx_strand_id
1 'polypeptide(L)'
;MTGPTDSRFSKLPSVDKLLRTAEAATLIETFGRQSVTRALREDLAKLRKDIAKKDTGRVERILLADIFSRAATQLEENLSPSLKPVFNLTGTVLHTNLGRAPLPEEALEAIAAVSRGASNLEYNLQTGKRGDRDTHLEVTLSQLIGAEAVTIVNNNAAAVLLILNSLALRKEVVVSRGELIEIGGAFRIPDIMSRAGAKLREGGTTNRTHLKDFEEAIGKRTAMLMQIHTSNYEIQGFTKAVGASDLALLAHKYDLPFAVDLGSGTMTDLQRYGLPHEPTAQEALASGADLVSFSGDKLLGGPQAGIIAGRADLISKIKKNPMKRAMRCDKMTIAALETIIRLYDDPHRLAERIPTLRLLARKKDQIQETAQRVSSAINRALSDQYSVTLEECQSQIGSGSLPAERLDSVALVIRPTAKQGVGTGLKRLADAFRNLPMPVIGRIQENALWMDLRCLEASNEKTFLNQLEKLKIQ
;
A
#
# COMPACT_ATOMS: atom_id res chain seq x y z
N MET A 1 17.49 -53.52 21.35
CA MET A 1 16.10 -54.05 21.47
C MET A 1 15.23 -53.21 20.52
N THR A 2 14.96 -53.75 19.33
CA THR A 2 14.02 -53.16 18.35
C THR A 2 12.62 -53.50 18.81
N GLY A 3 11.89 -52.49 19.31
CA GLY A 3 10.48 -52.64 19.64
C GLY A 3 9.64 -53.09 18.43
N PRO A 4 8.48 -53.73 18.63
CA PRO A 4 7.65 -54.21 17.52
C PRO A 4 7.24 -53.05 16.64
N THR A 5 7.67 -53.11 15.38
CA THR A 5 7.20 -52.17 14.34
C THR A 5 5.70 -52.36 14.21
N ASP A 6 4.95 -51.32 14.58
CA ASP A 6 3.48 -51.31 14.51
C ASP A 6 3.06 -51.63 13.06
N SER A 7 2.39 -52.76 12.84
CA SER A 7 2.02 -53.29 11.52
C SER A 7 1.20 -52.32 10.71
N ARG A 8 0.62 -51.33 11.35
CA ARG A 8 -0.17 -50.24 10.72
C ARG A 8 0.67 -49.35 9.77
N PHE A 9 1.99 -49.22 10.00
CA PHE A 9 2.88 -48.40 9.19
C PHE A 9 3.61 -49.17 8.07
N SER A 10 3.54 -50.53 8.07
CA SER A 10 4.24 -51.37 7.10
C SER A 10 3.76 -51.19 5.67
N LYS A 11 2.54 -50.67 5.46
CA LYS A 11 1.96 -50.37 4.15
C LYS A 11 2.40 -49.04 3.55
N LEU A 12 3.05 -48.14 4.33
CA LEU A 12 3.54 -46.88 3.80
C LEU A 12 4.91 -47.07 3.12
N PRO A 13 5.10 -46.56 1.90
CA PRO A 13 6.38 -46.64 1.20
C PRO A 13 7.45 -45.82 1.91
N SER A 14 8.72 -46.24 1.81
CA SER A 14 9.83 -45.40 2.24
C SER A 14 10.04 -44.24 1.24
N VAL A 15 10.62 -43.13 1.76
CA VAL A 15 10.95 -41.97 0.89
C VAL A 15 11.87 -42.40 -0.25
N ASP A 16 12.84 -43.28 0.02
CA ASP A 16 13.76 -43.76 -1.01
C ASP A 16 13.06 -44.57 -2.10
N LYS A 17 12.04 -45.35 -1.75
CA LYS A 17 11.21 -46.09 -2.73
C LYS A 17 10.41 -45.08 -3.59
N LEU A 18 9.82 -44.07 -3.00
CA LEU A 18 9.10 -43.02 -3.74
C LEU A 18 10.01 -42.25 -4.68
N LEU A 19 11.23 -41.89 -4.24
CA LEU A 19 12.19 -41.13 -5.08
C LEU A 19 12.70 -41.88 -6.32
N ARG A 20 12.45 -43.19 -6.40
CA ARG A 20 12.84 -44.04 -7.56
C ARG A 20 11.72 -44.18 -8.60
N THR A 21 10.56 -43.61 -8.38
CA THR A 21 9.42 -43.72 -9.30
C THR A 21 9.51 -42.67 -10.42
N ALA A 22 8.79 -42.91 -11.53
CA ALA A 22 8.73 -41.96 -12.64
C ALA A 22 8.08 -40.63 -12.25
N GLU A 23 7.03 -40.69 -11.40
CA GLU A 23 6.35 -39.48 -10.87
C GLU A 23 7.28 -38.61 -10.05
N ALA A 24 8.14 -39.23 -9.24
CA ALA A 24 9.16 -38.48 -8.49
C ALA A 24 10.18 -37.85 -9.43
N ALA A 25 10.58 -38.54 -10.51
CA ALA A 25 11.52 -37.99 -11.49
C ALA A 25 10.99 -36.70 -12.14
N THR A 26 9.72 -36.67 -12.53
CA THR A 26 9.04 -35.49 -13.07
C THR A 26 9.01 -34.33 -12.06
N LEU A 27 8.66 -34.62 -10.80
CA LEU A 27 8.69 -33.59 -9.75
C LEU A 27 10.11 -33.10 -9.47
N ILE A 28 11.13 -33.98 -9.48
CA ILE A 28 12.53 -33.62 -9.26
C ILE A 28 13.05 -32.70 -10.35
N GLU A 29 12.69 -32.96 -11.61
CA GLU A 29 13.06 -32.09 -12.73
C GLU A 29 12.51 -30.66 -12.55
N THR A 30 11.25 -30.53 -12.07
CA THR A 30 10.59 -29.25 -11.89
C THR A 30 11.03 -28.54 -10.60
N PHE A 31 11.10 -29.27 -9.48
CA PHE A 31 11.20 -28.68 -8.13
C PHE A 31 12.54 -28.93 -7.43
N GLY A 32 13.40 -29.74 -8.02
CA GLY A 32 14.67 -30.16 -7.44
C GLY A 32 14.54 -31.27 -6.40
N ARG A 33 15.56 -32.15 -6.35
CA ARG A 33 15.56 -33.36 -5.50
C ARG A 33 15.37 -33.09 -4.01
N GLN A 34 15.97 -32.01 -3.49
CA GLN A 34 15.86 -31.69 -2.05
C GLN A 34 14.44 -31.31 -1.65
N SER A 35 13.77 -30.46 -2.46
CA SER A 35 12.41 -30.01 -2.21
C SER A 35 11.42 -31.17 -2.26
N VAL A 36 11.53 -32.03 -3.28
CA VAL A 36 10.69 -33.23 -3.40
C VAL A 36 10.91 -34.19 -2.23
N THR A 37 12.15 -34.43 -1.84
CA THR A 37 12.47 -35.29 -0.69
C THR A 37 11.82 -34.77 0.59
N ARG A 38 11.88 -33.45 0.82
CA ARG A 38 11.28 -32.78 1.97
C ARG A 38 9.76 -32.92 1.95
N ALA A 39 9.10 -32.59 0.83
CA ALA A 39 7.67 -32.69 0.69
C ALA A 39 7.14 -34.11 0.93
N LEU A 40 7.78 -35.13 0.35
CA LEU A 40 7.44 -36.54 0.57
C LEU A 40 7.61 -36.97 2.03
N ARG A 41 8.68 -36.50 2.72
CA ARG A 41 8.90 -36.77 4.15
C ARG A 41 7.78 -36.16 5.03
N GLU A 42 7.42 -34.90 4.73
CA GLU A 42 6.38 -34.17 5.46
C GLU A 42 5.00 -34.82 5.25
N ASP A 43 4.66 -35.18 4.01
CA ASP A 43 3.38 -35.88 3.71
C ASP A 43 3.30 -37.24 4.39
N LEU A 44 4.34 -38.06 4.31
CA LEU A 44 4.41 -39.34 5.02
C LEU A 44 4.35 -39.17 6.54
N ALA A 45 4.95 -38.10 7.10
CA ALA A 45 4.88 -37.83 8.53
C ALA A 45 3.45 -37.43 8.96
N LYS A 46 2.73 -36.63 8.16
CA LYS A 46 1.31 -36.31 8.36
C LYS A 46 0.46 -37.58 8.30
N LEU A 47 0.65 -38.41 7.28
CA LEU A 47 -0.06 -39.68 7.15
C LEU A 47 0.16 -40.61 8.35
N ARG A 48 1.40 -40.73 8.85
CA ARG A 48 1.68 -41.53 10.07
C ARG A 48 0.95 -41.00 11.28
N LYS A 49 0.87 -39.69 11.48
CA LYS A 49 0.11 -39.06 12.57
C LYS A 49 -1.40 -39.32 12.45
N ASP A 50 -1.94 -39.27 11.24
CA ASP A 50 -3.36 -39.49 10.98
C ASP A 50 -3.73 -40.97 11.18
N ILE A 51 -2.88 -41.90 10.75
CA ILE A 51 -3.02 -43.32 11.01
C ILE A 51 -2.97 -43.63 12.51
N ALA A 52 -2.10 -42.96 13.26
CA ALA A 52 -2.00 -43.14 14.71
C ALA A 52 -3.22 -42.62 15.49
N LYS A 53 -3.92 -41.62 14.95
CA LYS A 53 -5.08 -40.96 15.61
C LYS A 53 -6.44 -41.61 15.29
N LYS A 54 -6.58 -42.36 14.21
CA LYS A 54 -7.85 -42.94 13.74
C LYS A 54 -7.81 -44.46 13.72
N ASP A 55 -8.92 -45.04 14.21
CA ASP A 55 -9.15 -46.47 14.15
C ASP A 55 -9.23 -46.95 12.68
N THR A 56 -8.55 -47.97 12.39
CA THR A 56 -8.21 -48.87 11.31
C THR A 56 -8.96 -48.87 9.96
N GLY A 57 -10.04 -48.13 9.72
CA GLY A 57 -10.86 -48.27 8.51
C GLY A 57 -10.39 -47.51 7.23
N ARG A 58 -9.44 -46.55 7.33
CA ARG A 58 -9.09 -45.65 6.22
C ARG A 58 -7.71 -45.89 5.59
N VAL A 59 -6.96 -46.86 6.09
CA VAL A 59 -5.58 -47.14 5.64
C VAL A 59 -5.53 -47.96 4.35
N GLU A 60 -6.63 -48.59 3.95
CA GLU A 60 -6.63 -49.56 2.81
C GLU A 60 -6.58 -48.92 1.44
N ARG A 61 -6.72 -47.59 1.28
CA ARG A 61 -6.75 -46.91 -0.03
C ARG A 61 -5.87 -45.68 -0.17
N ILE A 62 -4.69 -45.65 0.45
CA ILE A 62 -3.72 -44.59 0.14
C ILE A 62 -2.99 -45.04 -1.15
N LEU A 63 -3.42 -44.51 -2.29
CA LEU A 63 -2.76 -44.72 -3.56
C LEU A 63 -1.46 -43.92 -3.61
N LEU A 64 -0.41 -44.44 -4.21
CA LEU A 64 0.85 -43.72 -4.47
C LEU A 64 0.59 -42.38 -5.19
N ALA A 65 -0.38 -42.39 -6.12
CA ALA A 65 -0.83 -41.21 -6.83
C ALA A 65 -1.30 -40.08 -5.90
N ASP A 66 -1.97 -40.42 -4.78
CA ASP A 66 -2.43 -39.42 -3.80
C ASP A 66 -1.27 -38.77 -3.05
N ILE A 67 -0.19 -39.52 -2.78
CA ILE A 67 1.02 -39.00 -2.12
C ILE A 67 1.72 -38.00 -3.04
N PHE A 68 1.88 -38.36 -4.31
CA PHE A 68 2.50 -37.48 -5.31
C PHE A 68 1.66 -36.25 -5.63
N SER A 69 0.33 -36.40 -5.70
CA SER A 69 -0.59 -35.28 -5.91
C SER A 69 -0.51 -34.27 -4.76
N ARG A 70 -0.52 -34.74 -3.50
CA ARG A 70 -0.36 -33.86 -2.32
C ARG A 70 1.02 -33.23 -2.25
N ALA A 71 2.08 -33.99 -2.56
CA ALA A 71 3.44 -33.47 -2.59
C ALA A 71 3.61 -32.42 -3.71
N ALA A 72 3.00 -32.63 -4.88
CA ALA A 72 3.00 -31.65 -5.97
C ALA A 72 2.30 -30.35 -5.54
N THR A 73 1.09 -30.47 -5.00
CA THR A 73 0.34 -29.30 -4.50
C THR A 73 1.15 -28.52 -3.43
N GLN A 74 1.76 -29.23 -2.48
CA GLN A 74 2.59 -28.60 -1.44
C GLN A 74 3.83 -27.91 -2.04
N LEU A 75 4.45 -28.51 -3.06
CA LEU A 75 5.60 -27.93 -3.75
C LEU A 75 5.21 -26.67 -4.54
N GLU A 76 4.08 -26.70 -5.24
CA GLU A 76 3.51 -25.56 -5.96
C GLU A 76 3.17 -24.42 -4.98
N GLU A 77 2.53 -24.74 -3.86
CA GLU A 77 2.23 -23.75 -2.80
C GLU A 77 3.51 -23.14 -2.21
N ASN A 78 4.53 -23.96 -1.93
CA ASN A 78 5.81 -23.49 -1.36
C ASN A 78 6.62 -22.63 -2.33
N LEU A 79 6.47 -22.81 -3.65
CA LEU A 79 7.11 -22.00 -4.68
C LEU A 79 6.28 -20.76 -5.07
N SER A 80 4.99 -20.78 -4.76
CA SER A 80 4.14 -19.62 -5.03
C SER A 80 4.62 -18.41 -4.23
N PRO A 81 4.78 -17.24 -4.87
CA PRO A 81 5.08 -16.02 -4.15
C PRO A 81 4.06 -15.77 -3.03
N SER A 82 4.52 -15.40 -1.85
CA SER A 82 3.64 -15.03 -0.73
C SER A 82 2.95 -13.69 -0.99
N LEU A 83 3.62 -12.77 -1.69
CA LEU A 83 3.04 -11.51 -2.16
C LEU A 83 2.34 -11.78 -3.50
N LYS A 84 1.01 -11.64 -3.49
CA LYS A 84 0.15 -11.98 -4.64
C LYS A 84 -0.66 -10.76 -5.07
N PRO A 85 -0.91 -10.58 -6.38
CA PRO A 85 -1.92 -9.65 -6.83
C PRO A 85 -3.30 -10.05 -6.31
N VAL A 86 -4.15 -9.06 -6.00
CA VAL A 86 -5.50 -9.28 -5.50
C VAL A 86 -6.48 -8.35 -6.18
N PHE A 87 -7.75 -8.72 -6.25
CA PHE A 87 -8.83 -7.80 -6.58
C PHE A 87 -9.25 -7.02 -5.33
N ASN A 88 -9.00 -5.73 -5.33
CA ASN A 88 -9.43 -4.83 -4.26
C ASN A 88 -10.89 -4.40 -4.51
N LEU A 89 -11.83 -5.04 -3.87
CA LEU A 89 -13.25 -4.69 -3.89
C LEU A 89 -13.74 -4.23 -2.52
N THR A 90 -12.83 -3.68 -1.69
CA THR A 90 -13.16 -3.19 -0.35
C THR A 90 -13.94 -1.89 -0.34
N GLY A 91 -13.84 -1.11 -1.42
CA GLY A 91 -14.35 0.26 -1.51
C GLY A 91 -13.36 1.33 -1.03
N THR A 92 -12.13 0.95 -0.70
CA THR A 92 -11.05 1.91 -0.42
C THR A 92 -10.01 1.83 -1.54
N VAL A 93 -9.83 2.90 -2.30
CA VAL A 93 -8.93 2.90 -3.48
C VAL A 93 -7.48 2.76 -3.04
N LEU A 94 -6.98 3.68 -2.21
CA LEU A 94 -5.62 3.65 -1.65
C LEU A 94 -5.57 2.82 -0.35
N HIS A 95 -5.91 1.52 -0.46
CA HIS A 95 -5.99 0.66 0.71
C HIS A 95 -4.59 0.32 1.24
N THR A 96 -4.31 0.72 2.48
CA THR A 96 -2.98 0.61 3.12
C THR A 96 -2.42 -0.81 3.10
N ASN A 97 -3.27 -1.81 3.39
CA ASN A 97 -2.84 -3.21 3.49
C ASN A 97 -2.80 -3.93 2.13
N LEU A 98 -3.26 -3.28 1.05
CA LEU A 98 -3.32 -3.85 -0.30
C LEU A 98 -2.36 -3.16 -1.28
N GLY A 99 -1.32 -2.49 -0.76
CA GLY A 99 -0.24 -1.93 -1.58
C GLY A 99 -0.43 -0.48 -2.01
N ARG A 100 -1.55 0.18 -1.65
CA ARG A 100 -1.87 1.58 -2.00
C ARG A 100 -1.97 1.83 -3.50
N ALA A 101 -1.17 2.76 -4.06
CA ALA A 101 -1.26 3.17 -5.45
C ALA A 101 -0.74 2.10 -6.42
N PRO A 102 -1.56 1.63 -7.38
CA PRO A 102 -1.05 0.83 -8.49
C PRO A 102 -0.21 1.70 -9.44
N LEU A 103 0.82 1.12 -10.03
CA LEU A 103 1.71 1.81 -10.95
C LEU A 103 1.16 1.75 -12.39
N PRO A 104 1.38 2.80 -13.20
CA PRO A 104 1.10 2.76 -14.63
C PRO A 104 2.09 1.82 -15.36
N GLU A 105 1.68 1.32 -16.54
CA GLU A 105 2.48 0.37 -17.32
C GLU A 105 3.86 0.93 -17.67
N GLU A 106 3.94 2.21 -18.01
CA GLU A 106 5.20 2.88 -18.33
C GLU A 106 6.20 2.83 -17.16
N ALA A 107 5.71 2.89 -15.91
CA ALA A 107 6.57 2.77 -14.74
C ALA A 107 7.01 1.31 -14.51
N LEU A 108 6.14 0.32 -14.80
CA LEU A 108 6.51 -1.09 -14.75
C LEU A 108 7.57 -1.44 -15.79
N GLU A 109 7.45 -0.93 -17.01
CA GLU A 109 8.46 -1.06 -18.06
C GLU A 109 9.79 -0.44 -17.67
N ALA A 110 9.78 0.76 -17.07
CA ALA A 110 10.98 1.43 -16.58
C ALA A 110 11.68 0.62 -15.47
N ILE A 111 10.91 0.07 -14.51
CA ILE A 111 11.42 -0.84 -13.46
C ILE A 111 12.09 -2.06 -14.11
N ALA A 112 11.42 -2.70 -15.06
CA ALA A 112 11.93 -3.88 -15.75
C ALA A 112 13.23 -3.57 -16.50
N ALA A 113 13.30 -2.44 -17.19
CA ALA A 113 14.46 -2.00 -17.96
C ALA A 113 15.71 -1.84 -17.07
N VAL A 114 15.60 -1.09 -15.95
CA VAL A 114 16.74 -0.88 -15.04
C VAL A 114 17.09 -2.11 -14.21
N SER A 115 16.15 -3.07 -14.07
CA SER A 115 16.38 -4.28 -13.29
C SER A 115 17.11 -5.38 -14.05
N ARG A 116 17.06 -5.40 -15.37
CA ARG A 116 17.70 -6.42 -16.21
C ARG A 116 19.23 -6.34 -16.25
N GLY A 117 19.82 -5.22 -15.83
CA GLY A 117 21.25 -5.04 -15.89
C GLY A 117 21.78 -3.94 -14.98
N ALA A 118 22.99 -3.49 -15.27
CA ALA A 118 23.56 -2.32 -14.63
C ALA A 118 22.83 -1.05 -15.09
N SER A 119 22.79 -0.05 -14.21
CA SER A 119 22.20 1.28 -14.51
C SER A 119 23.10 2.38 -13.96
N ASN A 120 22.92 3.59 -14.47
CA ASN A 120 23.70 4.77 -14.09
C ASN A 120 23.20 5.43 -12.79
N LEU A 121 22.65 4.65 -11.86
CA LEU A 121 21.99 5.15 -10.63
C LEU A 121 22.82 6.20 -9.86
N GLU A 122 24.11 6.00 -9.72
CA GLU A 122 25.05 6.96 -9.09
C GLU A 122 26.22 7.27 -10.04
N TYR A 123 25.98 7.28 -11.34
CA TYR A 123 27.01 7.53 -12.36
C TYR A 123 26.53 8.57 -13.36
N ASN A 124 27.25 9.68 -13.44
CA ASN A 124 26.96 10.72 -14.39
C ASN A 124 27.57 10.36 -15.77
N LEU A 125 26.72 10.07 -16.75
CA LEU A 125 27.13 9.62 -18.09
C LEU A 125 27.88 10.70 -18.88
N GLN A 126 27.64 11.98 -18.61
CA GLN A 126 28.32 13.07 -19.30
C GLN A 126 29.74 13.31 -18.80
N THR A 127 29.92 13.22 -17.48
CA THR A 127 31.20 13.55 -16.85
C THR A 127 32.06 12.31 -16.56
N GLY A 128 31.48 11.10 -16.65
CA GLY A 128 32.16 9.84 -16.27
C GLY A 128 32.47 9.73 -14.78
N LYS A 129 31.83 10.55 -13.92
CA LYS A 129 32.10 10.61 -12.48
C LYS A 129 30.89 10.11 -11.67
N ARG A 130 31.14 9.88 -10.39
CA ARG A 130 30.08 9.57 -9.44
C ARG A 130 29.05 10.73 -9.37
N GLY A 131 27.77 10.38 -9.47
CA GLY A 131 26.60 11.27 -9.30
C GLY A 131 25.83 11.00 -8.03
N ASP A 132 24.79 11.79 -7.81
CA ASP A 132 23.76 11.56 -6.79
C ASP A 132 22.53 10.92 -7.43
N ARG A 133 21.82 10.05 -6.70
CA ARG A 133 20.57 9.42 -7.16
C ARG A 133 19.47 10.43 -7.40
N ASP A 134 19.39 11.46 -6.56
CA ASP A 134 18.35 12.47 -6.62
C ASP A 134 18.42 13.27 -7.95
N THR A 135 19.58 13.32 -8.62
CA THR A 135 19.76 14.05 -9.90
C THR A 135 18.87 13.54 -11.03
N HIS A 136 18.42 12.27 -10.98
CA HIS A 136 17.47 11.72 -11.95
C HIS A 136 16.07 12.35 -11.87
N LEU A 137 15.73 12.96 -10.74
CA LEU A 137 14.41 13.48 -10.42
C LEU A 137 14.42 14.99 -10.12
N GLU A 138 15.54 15.50 -9.63
CA GLU A 138 15.63 16.83 -9.02
C GLU A 138 15.16 17.95 -9.95
N VAL A 139 15.58 17.95 -11.21
CA VAL A 139 15.21 19.01 -12.16
C VAL A 139 13.71 18.99 -12.45
N THR A 140 13.18 17.84 -12.86
CA THR A 140 11.77 17.70 -13.23
C THR A 140 10.84 17.96 -12.06
N LEU A 141 11.15 17.40 -10.87
CA LEU A 141 10.37 17.65 -9.66
C LEU A 141 10.44 19.12 -9.21
N SER A 142 11.62 19.73 -9.21
CA SER A 142 11.76 21.14 -8.84
C SER A 142 10.91 22.03 -9.74
N GLN A 143 10.92 21.78 -11.04
CA GLN A 143 10.10 22.52 -12.01
C GLN A 143 8.60 22.30 -11.80
N LEU A 144 8.18 21.04 -11.61
CA LEU A 144 6.78 20.68 -11.42
C LEU A 144 6.21 21.26 -10.12
N ILE A 145 7.00 21.28 -9.04
CA ILE A 145 6.57 21.77 -7.72
C ILE A 145 6.76 23.29 -7.59
N GLY A 146 7.68 23.88 -8.36
CA GLY A 146 8.13 25.26 -8.15
C GLY A 146 9.10 25.40 -6.97
N ALA A 147 9.90 24.36 -6.68
CA ALA A 147 10.87 24.34 -5.59
C ALA A 147 12.28 24.69 -6.08
N GLU A 148 13.13 25.24 -5.20
CA GLU A 148 14.54 25.51 -5.53
C GLU A 148 15.37 24.20 -5.60
N ALA A 149 15.05 23.22 -4.75
CA ALA A 149 15.73 21.94 -4.69
C ALA A 149 14.81 20.84 -4.13
N VAL A 150 15.16 19.58 -4.45
CA VAL A 150 14.41 18.40 -3.99
C VAL A 150 15.37 17.32 -3.50
N THR A 151 14.94 16.50 -2.55
CA THR A 151 15.61 15.25 -2.17
C THR A 151 14.57 14.17 -1.88
N ILE A 152 14.93 12.90 -2.09
CA ILE A 152 14.00 11.78 -2.04
C ILE A 152 14.51 10.72 -1.07
N VAL A 153 13.62 10.20 -0.25
CA VAL A 153 13.85 9.11 0.69
C VAL A 153 12.83 8.00 0.51
N ASN A 154 13.00 6.88 1.19
CA ASN A 154 12.23 5.66 0.99
C ASN A 154 10.74 5.73 1.41
N ASN A 155 10.33 6.70 2.21
CA ASN A 155 8.92 7.00 2.52
C ASN A 155 8.78 8.36 3.23
N ASN A 156 7.55 8.87 3.37
CA ASN A 156 7.32 10.17 4.00
C ASN A 156 7.65 10.20 5.50
N ALA A 157 7.50 9.11 6.23
CA ALA A 157 7.92 9.03 7.63
C ALA A 157 9.44 9.26 7.78
N ALA A 158 10.23 8.70 6.85
CA ALA A 158 11.67 8.96 6.77
C ALA A 158 11.98 10.41 6.38
N ALA A 159 11.15 11.03 5.52
CA ALA A 159 11.29 12.44 5.16
C ALA A 159 11.12 13.34 6.38
N VAL A 160 10.04 13.17 7.14
CA VAL A 160 9.79 13.93 8.38
C VAL A 160 10.91 13.70 9.40
N LEU A 161 11.32 12.43 9.63
CA LEU A 161 12.42 12.11 10.55
C LEU A 161 13.72 12.80 10.12
N LEU A 162 14.04 12.80 8.83
CA LEU A 162 15.26 13.39 8.29
C LEU A 162 15.25 14.92 8.36
N ILE A 163 14.12 15.59 8.07
CA ILE A 163 13.94 17.04 8.24
C ILE A 163 14.22 17.42 9.69
N LEU A 164 13.53 16.78 10.63
CA LEU A 164 13.63 17.06 12.04
C LEU A 164 15.05 16.83 12.59
N ASN A 165 15.68 15.70 12.23
CA ASN A 165 17.04 15.39 12.65
C ASN A 165 18.06 16.36 12.05
N SER A 166 17.87 16.82 10.81
CA SER A 166 18.81 17.70 10.12
C SER A 166 18.74 19.15 10.61
N LEU A 167 17.53 19.64 10.94
CA LEU A 167 17.29 21.06 11.19
C LEU A 167 16.98 21.39 12.66
N ALA A 168 16.48 20.40 13.42
CA ALA A 168 15.99 20.64 14.79
C ALA A 168 16.62 19.70 15.85
N LEU A 169 17.77 19.08 15.56
CA LEU A 169 18.45 18.21 16.52
C LEU A 169 18.71 18.92 17.84
N ARG A 170 18.17 18.37 18.94
CA ARG A 170 18.22 18.93 20.34
C ARG A 170 17.55 20.29 20.51
N LYS A 171 16.79 20.75 19.51
CA LYS A 171 16.04 22.03 19.55
C LYS A 171 14.53 21.74 19.55
N GLU A 172 13.75 22.81 19.67
CA GLU A 172 12.30 22.76 19.73
C GLU A 172 11.68 22.96 18.35
N VAL A 173 10.59 22.23 18.09
CA VAL A 173 9.74 22.38 16.89
C VAL A 173 8.33 22.68 17.38
N VAL A 174 7.78 23.82 16.95
CA VAL A 174 6.42 24.22 17.32
C VAL A 174 5.42 23.62 16.33
N VAL A 175 4.43 22.93 16.88
CA VAL A 175 3.33 22.27 16.12
C VAL A 175 2.01 22.55 16.82
N SER A 176 0.92 22.69 16.07
CA SER A 176 -0.42 22.74 16.65
C SER A 176 -0.77 21.42 17.35
N ARG A 177 -1.34 21.49 18.55
CA ARG A 177 -1.83 20.29 19.26
C ARG A 177 -2.87 19.52 18.44
N GLY A 178 -3.70 20.23 17.67
CA GLY A 178 -4.69 19.63 16.77
C GLY A 178 -4.08 18.87 15.57
N GLU A 179 -2.77 18.96 15.34
CA GLU A 179 -2.05 18.33 14.22
C GLU A 179 -1.17 17.14 14.65
N LEU A 180 -1.27 16.71 15.93
CA LEU A 180 -0.49 15.57 16.45
C LEU A 180 -1.11 14.24 16.02
N ILE A 181 -0.96 13.91 14.76
CA ILE A 181 -1.57 12.74 14.12
C ILE A 181 -0.90 11.43 14.51
N GLU A 182 -1.70 10.33 14.44
CA GLU A 182 -1.22 8.95 14.38
C GLU A 182 -1.67 8.31 13.07
N ILE A 183 -0.75 7.71 12.31
CA ILE A 183 -1.03 7.03 11.04
C ILE A 183 -0.48 5.60 11.09
N GLY A 184 -1.27 4.63 10.58
CA GLY A 184 -0.82 3.25 10.39
C GLY A 184 -0.47 2.50 11.67
N GLY A 185 -1.01 2.92 12.82
CA GLY A 185 -0.90 2.22 14.11
C GLY A 185 0.44 2.40 14.84
N ALA A 186 1.43 3.07 14.27
CA ALA A 186 2.75 3.24 14.90
C ALA A 186 3.43 4.59 14.60
N PHE A 187 3.03 5.31 13.56
CA PHE A 187 3.60 6.62 13.23
C PHE A 187 2.86 7.71 13.99
N ARG A 188 3.45 8.17 15.09
CA ARG A 188 2.96 9.29 15.90
C ARG A 188 3.94 10.44 15.80
N ILE A 189 3.47 11.64 15.52
CA ILE A 189 4.32 12.82 15.38
C ILE A 189 5.19 13.07 16.62
N PRO A 190 4.67 13.04 17.88
CA PRO A 190 5.50 13.19 19.05
C PRO A 190 6.63 12.17 19.17
N ASP A 191 6.35 10.91 18.83
CA ASP A 191 7.33 9.82 18.89
C ASP A 191 8.43 10.00 17.83
N ILE A 192 8.04 10.38 16.62
CA ILE A 192 8.99 10.65 15.51
C ILE A 192 9.87 11.86 15.85
N MET A 193 9.31 12.93 16.39
CA MET A 193 10.09 14.10 16.84
C MET A 193 11.12 13.70 17.89
N SER A 194 10.70 12.95 18.90
CA SER A 194 11.59 12.45 19.95
C SER A 194 12.69 11.56 19.38
N ARG A 195 12.37 10.63 18.48
CA ARG A 195 13.35 9.75 17.81
C ARG A 195 14.30 10.52 16.89
N ALA A 196 13.83 11.57 16.25
CA ALA A 196 14.66 12.48 15.46
C ALA A 196 15.62 13.31 16.33
N GLY A 197 15.47 13.29 17.66
CA GLY A 197 16.21 14.11 18.59
C GLY A 197 15.74 15.56 18.69
N ALA A 198 14.57 15.88 18.12
CA ALA A 198 13.87 17.14 18.26
C ALA A 198 12.96 17.13 19.51
N LYS A 199 12.60 18.29 20.01
CA LYS A 199 11.67 18.46 21.12
C LYS A 199 10.37 19.06 20.61
N LEU A 200 9.27 18.37 20.82
CA LEU A 200 7.95 18.90 20.53
C LEU A 200 7.63 20.09 21.45
N ARG A 201 7.15 21.18 20.85
CA ARG A 201 6.54 22.32 21.54
C ARG A 201 5.13 22.49 20.97
N GLU A 202 4.12 22.21 21.79
CA GLU A 202 2.73 22.29 21.37
C GLU A 202 2.21 23.71 21.46
N GLY A 203 1.47 24.18 20.42
CA GLY A 203 0.70 25.42 20.41
C GLY A 203 -0.80 25.17 20.42
N GLY A 204 -1.57 25.97 21.14
CA GLY A 204 -3.01 25.92 21.18
C GLY A 204 -3.62 24.69 21.85
N THR A 205 -4.83 24.32 21.43
CA THR A 205 -5.61 23.17 21.93
C THR A 205 -5.98 22.22 20.80
N THR A 206 -6.59 21.07 21.12
CA THR A 206 -6.95 20.05 20.13
C THR A 206 -7.82 20.59 18.99
N ASN A 207 -8.81 21.42 19.31
CA ASN A 207 -9.79 21.91 18.32
C ASN A 207 -9.59 23.38 17.92
N ARG A 208 -8.75 24.13 18.65
CA ARG A 208 -8.55 25.55 18.35
C ARG A 208 -7.09 25.95 18.58
N THR A 209 -6.47 26.43 17.51
CA THR A 209 -5.14 27.00 17.53
C THR A 209 -5.18 28.35 16.83
N HIS A 210 -4.64 29.36 17.48
CA HIS A 210 -4.53 30.74 17.00
C HIS A 210 -3.06 31.08 16.70
N LEU A 211 -2.82 32.08 15.86
CA LEU A 211 -1.47 32.49 15.50
C LEU A 211 -0.64 32.91 16.76
N LYS A 212 -1.28 33.56 17.74
CA LYS A 212 -0.66 33.91 19.00
C LYS A 212 -0.14 32.70 19.80
N ASP A 213 -0.81 31.54 19.69
CA ASP A 213 -0.40 30.32 20.40
C ASP A 213 0.94 29.80 19.84
N PHE A 214 1.16 29.96 18.54
CA PHE A 214 2.47 29.69 17.92
C PHE A 214 3.51 30.72 18.33
N GLU A 215 3.15 32.02 18.31
CA GLU A 215 4.06 33.09 18.68
C GLU A 215 4.54 32.98 20.15
N GLU A 216 3.63 32.69 21.08
CA GLU A 216 3.94 32.43 22.49
C GLU A 216 4.78 31.17 22.72
N ALA A 217 4.68 30.19 21.83
CA ALA A 217 5.47 28.97 21.89
C ALA A 217 6.91 29.14 21.36
N ILE A 218 7.19 30.20 20.58
CA ILE A 218 8.52 30.47 20.05
C ILE A 218 9.46 30.92 21.18
N GLY A 219 10.61 30.28 21.29
CA GLY A 219 11.63 30.61 22.29
C GLY A 219 13.05 30.50 21.73
N LYS A 220 14.05 30.78 22.56
CA LYS A 220 15.48 30.76 22.17
C LYS A 220 15.97 29.42 21.61
N ARG A 221 15.25 28.32 21.88
CA ARG A 221 15.60 26.99 21.40
C ARG A 221 14.75 26.51 20.23
N THR A 222 13.80 27.30 19.79
CA THR A 222 12.98 26.97 18.63
C THR A 222 13.85 26.92 17.38
N ALA A 223 13.73 25.84 16.61
CA ALA A 223 14.48 25.64 15.38
C ALA A 223 13.61 25.85 14.15
N MET A 224 12.31 25.56 14.24
CA MET A 224 11.37 25.68 13.13
C MET A 224 9.93 25.66 13.61
N LEU A 225 9.03 26.16 12.77
CA LEU A 225 7.60 25.88 12.86
C LEU A 225 7.27 24.75 11.88
N MET A 226 6.34 23.88 12.25
CA MET A 226 5.91 22.81 11.39
C MET A 226 4.39 22.67 11.41
N GLN A 227 3.78 22.61 10.24
CA GLN A 227 2.37 22.30 10.05
C GLN A 227 2.24 20.88 9.50
N ILE A 228 1.30 20.12 10.06
CA ILE A 228 1.06 18.74 9.66
C ILE A 228 -0.38 18.63 9.21
N HIS A 229 -0.55 18.28 7.93
CA HIS A 229 -1.88 18.12 7.37
C HIS A 229 -2.58 16.90 7.99
N THR A 230 -3.80 17.10 8.52
CA THR A 230 -4.59 16.06 9.18
C THR A 230 -5.28 15.16 8.14
N SER A 231 -4.46 14.42 7.39
CA SER A 231 -4.90 13.63 6.23
C SER A 231 -5.71 12.37 6.58
N ASN A 232 -5.95 12.06 7.86
CA ASN A 232 -6.63 10.84 8.30
C ASN A 232 -7.75 11.06 9.33
N TYR A 233 -8.02 12.28 9.72
CA TYR A 233 -9.17 12.66 10.55
C TYR A 233 -9.57 14.11 10.32
N GLU A 234 -10.78 14.46 10.75
CA GLU A 234 -11.33 15.81 10.74
C GLU A 234 -11.85 16.16 12.13
N ILE A 235 -11.55 17.37 12.60
CA ILE A 235 -12.10 17.91 13.85
C ILE A 235 -13.29 18.78 13.49
N GLN A 236 -14.50 18.39 13.91
CA GLN A 236 -15.74 19.11 13.63
C GLN A 236 -16.24 19.90 14.84
N GLY A 237 -17.05 20.93 14.59
CA GLY A 237 -17.66 21.78 15.62
C GLY A 237 -16.97 23.13 15.74
N PHE A 238 -16.73 23.59 16.98
CA PHE A 238 -16.05 24.87 17.24
C PHE A 238 -14.53 24.71 17.03
N THR A 239 -14.09 24.80 15.80
CA THR A 239 -12.70 24.61 15.40
C THR A 239 -12.06 25.90 14.91
N LYS A 240 -10.75 26.01 15.03
CA LYS A 240 -9.91 27.02 14.38
C LYS A 240 -8.51 26.46 14.14
N ALA A 241 -8.03 26.58 12.91
CA ALA A 241 -6.66 26.29 12.53
C ALA A 241 -6.00 27.58 11.99
N VAL A 242 -4.68 27.62 11.98
CA VAL A 242 -3.88 28.72 11.41
C VAL A 242 -3.52 28.36 9.96
N GLY A 243 -3.71 29.29 9.03
CA GLY A 243 -3.35 29.11 7.63
C GLY A 243 -1.83 29.04 7.43
N ALA A 244 -1.40 28.32 6.40
CA ALA A 244 0.02 28.17 6.07
C ALA A 244 0.71 29.51 5.82
N SER A 245 0.04 30.45 5.14
CA SER A 245 0.59 31.80 4.89
C SER A 245 0.84 32.59 6.16
N ASP A 246 -0.07 32.52 7.16
CA ASP A 246 0.13 33.20 8.43
C ASP A 246 1.29 32.58 9.22
N LEU A 247 1.41 31.25 9.18
CA LEU A 247 2.53 30.55 9.82
C LEU A 247 3.86 30.85 9.16
N ALA A 248 3.90 30.94 7.83
CA ALA A 248 5.09 31.33 7.09
C ALA A 248 5.56 32.75 7.49
N LEU A 249 4.64 33.73 7.47
CA LEU A 249 4.93 35.10 7.91
C LEU A 249 5.44 35.16 9.34
N LEU A 250 4.82 34.43 10.27
CA LEU A 250 5.26 34.33 11.64
C LEU A 250 6.66 33.72 11.77
N ALA A 251 6.92 32.60 11.10
CA ALA A 251 8.20 31.92 11.14
C ALA A 251 9.32 32.84 10.63
N HIS A 252 9.11 33.48 9.49
CA HIS A 252 10.09 34.41 8.89
C HIS A 252 10.33 35.66 9.72
N LYS A 253 9.31 36.17 10.46
CA LYS A 253 9.48 37.26 11.45
C LYS A 253 10.52 36.92 12.52
N TYR A 254 10.68 35.64 12.85
CA TYR A 254 11.61 35.13 13.84
C TYR A 254 12.84 34.43 13.24
N ASP A 255 13.11 34.58 11.93
CA ASP A 255 14.20 33.94 11.21
C ASP A 255 14.18 32.40 11.33
N LEU A 256 12.99 31.80 11.45
CA LEU A 256 12.78 30.37 11.57
C LEU A 256 12.29 29.79 10.23
N PRO A 257 12.75 28.60 9.82
CA PRO A 257 12.14 27.89 8.72
C PRO A 257 10.73 27.39 9.07
N PHE A 258 9.84 27.37 8.06
CA PHE A 258 8.52 26.80 8.15
C PHE A 258 8.42 25.58 7.23
N ALA A 259 8.05 24.42 7.79
CA ALA A 259 7.86 23.17 7.06
C ALA A 259 6.41 22.73 7.08
N VAL A 260 5.94 22.19 5.97
CA VAL A 260 4.59 21.59 5.83
C VAL A 260 4.73 20.12 5.49
N ASP A 261 4.15 19.24 6.32
CA ASP A 261 3.98 17.82 6.00
C ASP A 261 2.57 17.58 5.44
N LEU A 262 2.46 17.38 4.15
CA LEU A 262 1.18 17.14 3.47
C LEU A 262 0.70 15.70 3.61
N GLY A 263 1.62 14.74 3.64
CA GLY A 263 1.31 13.32 3.72
C GLY A 263 0.65 12.73 2.47
N SER A 264 -0.37 13.37 1.90
CA SER A 264 -1.21 12.84 0.80
C SER A 264 -0.51 12.80 -0.57
N GLY A 265 0.33 13.78 -0.86
CA GLY A 265 1.18 13.80 -2.05
C GLY A 265 0.47 14.13 -3.36
N THR A 266 -0.61 14.91 -3.34
CA THR A 266 -1.19 15.38 -4.60
C THR A 266 -0.32 16.45 -5.26
N MET A 267 -0.21 16.35 -6.59
CA MET A 267 0.56 17.25 -7.44
C MET A 267 -0.32 17.98 -8.46
N THR A 268 -1.62 17.73 -8.42
CA THR A 268 -2.61 18.34 -9.31
C THR A 268 -3.86 18.71 -8.52
N ASP A 269 -4.56 19.75 -8.97
CA ASP A 269 -5.87 20.09 -8.42
C ASP A 269 -6.87 18.98 -8.72
N LEU A 270 -7.28 18.27 -7.67
CA LEU A 270 -8.21 17.15 -7.76
C LEU A 270 -9.63 17.59 -8.16
N GLN A 271 -10.00 18.86 -7.97
CA GLN A 271 -11.32 19.38 -8.36
C GLN A 271 -11.56 19.29 -9.86
N ARG A 272 -10.50 19.30 -10.68
CA ARG A 272 -10.58 19.07 -12.13
C ARG A 272 -11.17 17.70 -12.49
N TYR A 273 -11.09 16.75 -11.59
CA TYR A 273 -11.60 15.39 -11.76
C TYR A 273 -12.89 15.14 -10.97
N GLY A 274 -13.52 16.20 -10.45
CA GLY A 274 -14.74 16.11 -9.64
C GLY A 274 -14.50 15.57 -8.23
N LEU A 275 -13.26 15.63 -7.76
CA LEU A 275 -12.85 15.22 -6.42
C LEU A 275 -12.74 16.45 -5.50
N PRO A 276 -12.79 16.27 -4.18
CA PRO A 276 -12.56 17.34 -3.22
C PRO A 276 -11.17 17.97 -3.37
N HIS A 277 -11.05 19.21 -2.93
CA HIS A 277 -9.75 19.88 -2.86
C HIS A 277 -8.85 19.21 -1.83
N GLU A 278 -7.62 18.96 -2.22
CA GLU A 278 -6.53 18.50 -1.34
C GLU A 278 -5.32 19.40 -1.57
N PRO A 279 -4.70 19.94 -0.54
CA PRO A 279 -3.55 20.84 -0.69
C PRO A 279 -2.40 20.21 -1.47
N THR A 280 -1.89 20.92 -2.46
CA THR A 280 -0.75 20.48 -3.26
C THR A 280 0.58 20.97 -2.68
N ALA A 281 1.68 20.34 -3.11
CA ALA A 281 3.02 20.81 -2.75
C ALA A 281 3.29 22.23 -3.28
N GLN A 282 2.77 22.54 -4.48
CA GLN A 282 2.86 23.87 -5.09
C GLN A 282 2.16 24.94 -4.23
N GLU A 283 0.94 24.66 -3.77
CA GLU A 283 0.17 25.57 -2.89
C GLU A 283 0.86 25.80 -1.56
N ALA A 284 1.44 24.76 -0.96
CA ALA A 284 2.18 24.89 0.29
C ALA A 284 3.40 25.81 0.13
N LEU A 285 4.19 25.64 -0.94
CA LEU A 285 5.33 26.53 -1.22
C LEU A 285 4.88 27.94 -1.58
N ALA A 286 3.82 28.09 -2.39
CA ALA A 286 3.25 29.41 -2.71
C ALA A 286 2.71 30.14 -1.48
N SER A 287 2.27 29.41 -0.46
CA SER A 287 1.88 29.97 0.85
C SER A 287 3.07 30.41 1.71
N GLY A 288 4.30 30.25 1.25
CA GLY A 288 5.52 30.66 1.93
C GLY A 288 6.20 29.58 2.76
N ALA A 289 5.82 28.30 2.61
CA ALA A 289 6.55 27.20 3.25
C ALA A 289 7.98 27.11 2.70
N ASP A 290 8.96 26.98 3.56
CA ASP A 290 10.37 26.79 3.19
C ASP A 290 10.67 25.35 2.78
N LEU A 291 9.92 24.41 3.33
CA LEU A 291 9.98 22.98 3.01
C LEU A 291 8.58 22.38 2.97
N VAL A 292 8.41 21.45 2.05
CA VAL A 292 7.23 20.57 1.99
C VAL A 292 7.67 19.12 1.94
N SER A 293 6.94 18.22 2.63
CA SER A 293 7.15 16.78 2.54
C SER A 293 5.85 16.05 2.22
N PHE A 294 5.94 14.95 1.42
CA PHE A 294 4.79 14.16 1.02
C PHE A 294 5.16 12.76 0.53
N SER A 295 4.14 11.88 0.44
CA SER A 295 4.28 10.49 0.01
C SER A 295 4.18 10.33 -1.51
N GLY A 296 4.98 9.41 -2.07
CA GLY A 296 4.89 9.04 -3.49
C GLY A 296 3.78 8.04 -3.79
N ASP A 297 3.42 7.18 -2.85
CA ASP A 297 2.54 6.01 -3.03
C ASP A 297 1.06 6.25 -2.65
N LYS A 298 0.65 7.51 -2.64
CA LYS A 298 -0.75 7.91 -2.39
C LYS A 298 -1.33 8.63 -3.62
N LEU A 299 -1.75 9.89 -3.47
CA LEU A 299 -2.40 10.66 -4.54
C LEU A 299 -1.48 10.97 -5.72
N LEU A 300 -0.15 11.00 -5.50
CA LEU A 300 0.81 11.06 -6.61
C LEU A 300 0.67 9.86 -7.57
N GLY A 301 0.22 8.70 -7.06
CA GLY A 301 0.07 7.50 -7.88
C GLY A 301 1.40 6.80 -8.21
N GLY A 302 2.41 7.00 -7.39
CA GLY A 302 3.76 6.49 -7.57
C GLY A 302 4.16 5.33 -6.64
N PRO A 303 5.44 4.95 -6.67
CA PRO A 303 5.99 3.99 -5.73
C PRO A 303 6.12 4.60 -4.34
N GLN A 304 6.32 3.76 -3.32
CA GLN A 304 6.62 4.25 -1.98
C GLN A 304 7.91 5.08 -1.99
N ALA A 305 7.76 6.35 -1.70
CA ALA A 305 8.83 7.33 -1.55
C ALA A 305 8.40 8.46 -0.63
N GLY A 306 9.34 9.16 -0.03
CA GLY A 306 9.14 10.45 0.64
C GLY A 306 9.86 11.52 -0.15
N ILE A 307 9.14 12.54 -0.58
CA ILE A 307 9.70 13.68 -1.31
C ILE A 307 9.83 14.84 -0.32
N ILE A 308 10.97 15.52 -0.32
CA ILE A 308 11.23 16.76 0.42
C ILE A 308 11.63 17.81 -0.61
N ALA A 309 10.85 18.89 -0.70
CA ALA A 309 11.07 19.97 -1.66
C ALA A 309 11.06 21.32 -0.96
N GLY A 310 11.79 22.30 -1.49
CA GLY A 310 11.79 23.67 -0.97
C GLY A 310 13.12 24.37 -1.16
N ARG A 311 13.52 25.19 -0.19
CA ARG A 311 14.70 26.04 -0.24
C ARG A 311 16.00 25.22 -0.37
N ALA A 312 16.86 25.64 -1.30
CA ALA A 312 18.10 24.94 -1.64
C ALA A 312 19.09 24.81 -0.46
N ASP A 313 19.19 25.84 0.39
CA ASP A 313 20.08 25.82 1.56
C ASP A 313 19.64 24.78 2.60
N LEU A 314 18.34 24.61 2.82
CA LEU A 314 17.77 23.62 3.73
C LEU A 314 17.89 22.21 3.17
N ILE A 315 17.56 22.02 1.89
CA ILE A 315 17.72 20.75 1.19
C ILE A 315 19.19 20.29 1.19
N SER A 316 20.13 21.23 0.98
CA SER A 316 21.57 20.93 1.06
C SER A 316 21.99 20.42 2.44
N LYS A 317 21.48 21.00 3.52
CA LYS A 317 21.71 20.52 4.90
C LYS A 317 21.15 19.12 5.10
N ILE A 318 19.94 18.85 4.61
CA ILE A 318 19.26 17.55 4.67
C ILE A 318 20.05 16.50 3.88
N LYS A 319 20.50 16.79 2.66
CA LYS A 319 21.32 15.89 1.83
C LYS A 319 22.65 15.52 2.49
N LYS A 320 23.24 16.42 3.30
CA LYS A 320 24.50 16.18 4.02
C LYS A 320 24.33 15.31 5.28
N ASN A 321 23.12 15.11 5.76
CA ASN A 321 22.87 14.28 6.94
C ASN A 321 23.23 12.80 6.67
N PRO A 322 24.07 12.15 7.52
CA PRO A 322 24.44 10.75 7.34
C PRO A 322 23.24 9.79 7.25
N MET A 323 22.12 10.11 7.90
CA MET A 323 20.88 9.31 7.86
C MET A 323 20.27 9.25 6.44
N LYS A 324 20.48 10.28 5.59
CA LYS A 324 20.05 10.25 4.19
C LYS A 324 20.54 9.00 3.46
N ARG A 325 21.77 8.54 3.77
CA ARG A 325 22.31 7.32 3.17
C ARG A 325 21.52 6.07 3.56
N ALA A 326 21.05 5.97 4.78
CA ALA A 326 20.23 4.85 5.27
C ALA A 326 18.81 4.86 4.69
N MET A 327 18.32 6.03 4.28
CA MET A 327 16.95 6.25 3.78
C MET A 327 16.84 6.35 2.25
N ARG A 328 17.90 6.00 1.51
CA ARG A 328 17.93 6.15 0.05
C ARG A 328 16.98 5.18 -0.64
N CYS A 329 16.35 5.66 -1.72
CA CYS A 329 15.62 4.81 -2.66
C CYS A 329 16.56 3.94 -3.49
N ASP A 330 16.08 2.78 -3.91
CA ASP A 330 16.74 1.92 -4.89
C ASP A 330 16.49 2.37 -6.34
N LYS A 331 17.09 1.66 -7.30
CA LYS A 331 16.97 1.99 -8.72
C LYS A 331 15.55 1.80 -9.28
N MET A 332 14.79 0.84 -8.73
CA MET A 332 13.43 0.55 -9.20
C MET A 332 12.49 1.67 -8.78
N THR A 333 12.57 2.12 -7.52
CA THR A 333 11.82 3.26 -7.00
C THR A 333 12.12 4.55 -7.78
N ILE A 334 13.40 4.82 -8.06
CA ILE A 334 13.82 6.01 -8.82
C ILE A 334 13.26 5.98 -10.24
N ALA A 335 13.40 4.86 -10.95
CA ALA A 335 12.91 4.73 -12.33
C ALA A 335 11.38 4.86 -12.41
N ALA A 336 10.66 4.21 -11.51
CA ALA A 336 9.20 4.35 -11.45
C ALA A 336 8.77 5.80 -11.17
N LEU A 337 9.38 6.42 -10.16
CA LEU A 337 9.04 7.79 -9.77
C LEU A 337 9.36 8.79 -10.89
N GLU A 338 10.51 8.67 -11.55
CA GLU A 338 10.90 9.50 -12.69
C GLU A 338 9.86 9.42 -13.81
N THR A 339 9.44 8.21 -14.16
CA THR A 339 8.41 7.99 -15.19
C THR A 339 7.09 8.65 -14.80
N ILE A 340 6.64 8.46 -13.56
CA ILE A 340 5.37 9.02 -13.09
C ILE A 340 5.40 10.54 -13.08
N ILE A 341 6.49 11.16 -12.61
CA ILE A 341 6.62 12.61 -12.59
C ILE A 341 6.53 13.19 -14.00
N ARG A 342 7.12 12.54 -15.01
CA ARG A 342 6.99 12.94 -16.41
C ARG A 342 5.55 12.84 -16.94
N LEU A 343 4.70 11.98 -16.37
CA LEU A 343 3.29 11.93 -16.76
C LEU A 343 2.55 13.21 -16.38
N TYR A 344 2.99 13.92 -15.33
CA TYR A 344 2.41 15.19 -14.90
C TYR A 344 2.66 16.35 -15.85
N ASP A 345 3.58 16.21 -16.81
CA ASP A 345 3.79 17.18 -17.89
C ASP A 345 2.58 17.26 -18.86
N ASP A 346 1.69 16.25 -18.85
CA ASP A 346 0.44 16.22 -19.62
C ASP A 346 -0.80 16.14 -18.71
N PRO A 347 -1.22 17.23 -18.09
CA PRO A 347 -2.32 17.25 -17.13
C PRO A 347 -3.66 16.81 -17.71
N HIS A 348 -3.88 16.95 -19.03
CA HIS A 348 -5.13 16.59 -19.68
C HIS A 348 -5.36 15.09 -19.77
N ARG A 349 -4.28 14.30 -19.86
CA ARG A 349 -4.33 12.84 -19.95
C ARG A 349 -3.98 12.13 -18.64
N LEU A 350 -3.75 12.89 -17.57
CA LEU A 350 -3.24 12.35 -16.31
C LEU A 350 -4.17 11.30 -15.72
N ALA A 351 -5.50 11.56 -15.71
CA ALA A 351 -6.48 10.59 -15.20
C ALA A 351 -6.63 9.32 -16.06
N GLU A 352 -6.17 9.36 -17.34
CA GLU A 352 -6.13 8.15 -18.16
C GLU A 352 -4.88 7.31 -17.86
N ARG A 353 -3.76 7.97 -17.58
CA ARG A 353 -2.44 7.33 -17.45
C ARG A 353 -2.09 6.90 -16.04
N ILE A 354 -2.50 7.65 -15.01
CA ILE A 354 -2.25 7.31 -13.61
C ILE A 354 -3.41 6.50 -13.04
N PRO A 355 -3.21 5.20 -12.74
CA PRO A 355 -4.28 4.32 -12.27
C PRO A 355 -5.03 4.85 -11.04
N THR A 356 -4.33 5.44 -10.08
CA THR A 356 -4.95 6.04 -8.89
C THR A 356 -5.96 7.11 -9.27
N LEU A 357 -5.59 8.08 -10.10
CA LEU A 357 -6.49 9.14 -10.54
C LEU A 357 -7.63 8.58 -11.39
N ARG A 358 -7.36 7.62 -12.27
CA ARG A 358 -8.37 6.95 -13.09
C ARG A 358 -9.43 6.27 -12.23
N LEU A 359 -9.02 5.53 -11.20
CA LEU A 359 -9.94 4.85 -10.28
C LEU A 359 -10.75 5.86 -9.44
N LEU A 360 -10.13 6.94 -8.97
CA LEU A 360 -10.79 7.97 -8.19
C LEU A 360 -11.81 8.77 -9.02
N ALA A 361 -11.45 9.15 -10.26
CA ALA A 361 -12.28 9.93 -11.18
C ALA A 361 -13.38 9.11 -11.86
N ARG A 362 -13.41 7.77 -11.64
CA ARG A 362 -14.39 6.87 -12.26
C ARG A 362 -15.82 7.23 -11.84
N LYS A 363 -16.70 7.48 -12.83
CA LYS A 363 -18.10 7.86 -12.61
C LYS A 363 -18.94 6.67 -12.16
N LYS A 364 -19.96 6.92 -11.33
CA LYS A 364 -20.89 5.91 -10.83
C LYS A 364 -21.52 5.08 -11.95
N ASP A 365 -21.93 5.70 -13.05
CA ASP A 365 -22.55 5.01 -14.18
C ASP A 365 -21.63 3.95 -14.80
N GLN A 366 -20.34 4.26 -14.95
CA GLN A 366 -19.34 3.31 -15.45
C GLN A 366 -19.15 2.12 -14.49
N ILE A 367 -19.24 2.37 -13.18
CA ILE A 367 -19.16 1.32 -12.15
C ILE A 367 -20.43 0.46 -12.19
N GLN A 368 -21.59 1.08 -12.39
CA GLN A 368 -22.88 0.41 -12.54
C GLN A 368 -22.90 -0.54 -13.75
N GLU A 369 -22.38 -0.11 -14.88
CA GLU A 369 -22.24 -0.96 -16.07
C GLU A 369 -21.36 -2.19 -15.79
N THR A 370 -20.21 -2.00 -15.12
CA THR A 370 -19.34 -3.10 -14.67
C THR A 370 -20.13 -4.04 -13.75
N ALA A 371 -20.88 -3.50 -12.79
CA ALA A 371 -21.67 -4.28 -11.85
C ALA A 371 -22.71 -5.14 -12.55
N GLN A 372 -23.41 -4.61 -13.57
CA GLN A 372 -24.39 -5.32 -14.36
C GLN A 372 -23.74 -6.49 -15.15
N ARG A 373 -22.55 -6.26 -15.76
CA ARG A 373 -21.85 -7.29 -16.52
C ARG A 373 -21.40 -8.46 -15.64
N VAL A 374 -20.90 -8.18 -14.42
CA VAL A 374 -20.33 -9.25 -13.58
C VAL A 374 -21.35 -9.92 -12.66
N SER A 375 -22.49 -9.28 -12.38
CA SER A 375 -23.51 -9.77 -11.44
C SER A 375 -24.06 -11.15 -11.81
N SER A 376 -24.38 -11.37 -13.09
CA SER A 376 -24.92 -12.64 -13.58
C SER A 376 -23.95 -13.81 -13.39
N ALA A 377 -22.65 -13.58 -13.55
CA ALA A 377 -21.64 -14.61 -13.38
C ALA A 377 -21.45 -14.96 -11.90
N ILE A 378 -21.43 -13.96 -11.01
CA ILE A 378 -21.36 -14.21 -9.57
C ILE A 378 -22.60 -14.93 -9.08
N ASN A 379 -23.80 -14.55 -9.55
CA ASN A 379 -25.04 -15.21 -9.16
C ASN A 379 -25.05 -16.71 -9.58
N ARG A 380 -24.46 -17.04 -10.74
CA ARG A 380 -24.31 -18.43 -11.18
C ARG A 380 -23.25 -19.21 -10.39
N ALA A 381 -22.20 -18.54 -9.94
CA ALA A 381 -21.13 -19.18 -9.18
C ALA A 381 -21.50 -19.45 -7.73
N LEU A 382 -22.49 -18.73 -7.20
CA LEU A 382 -23.01 -18.91 -5.86
C LEU A 382 -24.20 -19.88 -5.87
N SER A 383 -24.30 -20.69 -4.82
CA SER A 383 -25.46 -21.56 -4.58
C SER A 383 -26.67 -20.73 -4.14
N ASP A 384 -27.87 -21.36 -4.13
CA ASP A 384 -29.13 -20.78 -3.62
C ASP A 384 -29.07 -20.33 -2.13
N GLN A 385 -27.95 -20.64 -1.47
CA GLN A 385 -27.69 -20.20 -0.09
C GLN A 385 -27.35 -18.71 0.02
N TYR A 386 -27.11 -18.03 -1.12
CA TYR A 386 -26.76 -16.61 -1.16
C TYR A 386 -27.59 -15.87 -2.19
N SER A 387 -27.99 -14.66 -1.86
CA SER A 387 -28.60 -13.70 -2.78
C SER A 387 -27.61 -12.61 -3.16
N VAL A 388 -27.62 -12.18 -4.40
CA VAL A 388 -26.77 -11.12 -4.93
C VAL A 388 -27.63 -9.96 -5.38
N THR A 389 -27.37 -8.77 -4.85
CA THR A 389 -28.04 -7.52 -5.24
C THR A 389 -27.00 -6.49 -5.66
N LEU A 390 -27.42 -5.56 -6.53
CA LEU A 390 -26.65 -4.37 -6.85
C LEU A 390 -27.14 -3.23 -5.96
N GLU A 391 -26.25 -2.62 -5.22
CA GLU A 391 -26.61 -1.53 -4.29
C GLU A 391 -25.64 -0.36 -4.46
N GLU A 392 -26.21 0.83 -4.37
CA GLU A 392 -25.41 2.05 -4.30
C GLU A 392 -24.63 2.08 -2.99
N CYS A 393 -23.41 2.54 -3.08
CA CYS A 393 -22.53 2.66 -1.92
C CYS A 393 -21.55 3.82 -2.06
N GLN A 394 -20.80 4.04 -1.02
CA GLN A 394 -19.76 5.07 -0.99
C GLN A 394 -18.38 4.39 -0.89
N SER A 395 -17.52 4.68 -1.86
CA SER A 395 -16.10 4.35 -1.79
C SER A 395 -15.34 5.42 -1.00
N GLN A 396 -14.16 5.05 -0.50
CA GLN A 396 -13.22 5.94 0.18
C GLN A 396 -11.97 6.13 -0.66
N ILE A 397 -11.39 7.32 -0.59
CA ILE A 397 -10.11 7.59 -1.26
C ILE A 397 -9.00 6.76 -0.60
N GLY A 398 -8.84 6.86 0.72
CA GLY A 398 -7.92 6.03 1.46
C GLY A 398 -7.43 6.66 2.75
N SER A 399 -6.87 5.86 3.65
CA SER A 399 -6.28 6.33 4.89
C SER A 399 -5.04 7.19 4.61
N GLY A 400 -4.99 8.36 5.19
CA GLY A 400 -3.91 9.33 4.99
C GLY A 400 -4.06 10.15 3.71
N SER A 401 -5.28 10.18 3.12
CA SER A 401 -5.66 11.02 1.99
C SER A 401 -7.18 11.17 2.01
N LEU A 402 -7.69 12.35 2.38
CA LEU A 402 -9.11 12.69 2.39
C LEU A 402 -10.01 11.61 3.06
N PRO A 403 -9.88 11.36 4.37
CA PRO A 403 -10.55 10.23 5.04
C PRO A 403 -12.06 10.42 5.19
N ALA A 404 -12.53 11.66 5.24
CA ALA A 404 -13.94 12.00 5.37
C ALA A 404 -14.67 11.97 4.03
N GLU A 405 -13.93 12.05 2.92
CA GLU A 405 -14.50 12.16 1.59
C GLU A 405 -14.95 10.82 1.03
N ARG A 406 -16.13 10.83 0.45
CA ARG A 406 -16.77 9.65 -0.09
C ARG A 406 -17.11 9.85 -1.56
N LEU A 407 -16.94 8.78 -2.32
CA LEU A 407 -17.16 8.76 -3.76
C LEU A 407 -18.33 7.85 -4.08
N ASP A 408 -19.31 8.35 -4.82
CA ASP A 408 -20.46 7.57 -5.25
C ASP A 408 -20.01 6.33 -6.03
N SER A 409 -20.47 5.16 -5.62
CA SER A 409 -20.08 3.87 -6.18
C SER A 409 -21.26 2.89 -6.22
N VAL A 410 -21.00 1.70 -6.78
CA VAL A 410 -21.92 0.57 -6.82
C VAL A 410 -21.20 -0.69 -6.37
N ALA A 411 -21.84 -1.45 -5.51
CA ALA A 411 -21.34 -2.72 -5.02
C ALA A 411 -22.26 -3.90 -5.42
N LEU A 412 -21.64 -5.05 -5.57
CA LEU A 412 -22.32 -6.33 -5.45
C LEU A 412 -22.42 -6.67 -3.96
N VAL A 413 -23.63 -6.85 -3.48
CA VAL A 413 -23.92 -7.17 -2.08
C VAL A 413 -24.45 -8.60 -1.99
N ILE A 414 -23.70 -9.45 -1.30
CA ILE A 414 -23.96 -10.88 -1.21
C ILE A 414 -24.42 -11.19 0.21
N ARG A 415 -25.66 -11.68 0.34
CA ARG A 415 -26.28 -12.02 1.62
C ARG A 415 -26.58 -13.51 1.72
N PRO A 416 -26.29 -14.17 2.86
CA PRO A 416 -26.81 -15.50 3.12
C PRO A 416 -28.35 -15.48 3.15
N THR A 417 -28.99 -16.48 2.55
CA THR A 417 -30.44 -16.63 2.57
C THR A 417 -30.95 -17.19 3.92
N ALA A 418 -30.08 -17.92 4.64
CA ALA A 418 -30.39 -18.46 5.95
C ALA A 418 -30.43 -17.38 7.03
N LYS A 419 -31.43 -17.43 7.91
CA LYS A 419 -31.57 -16.50 9.05
C LYS A 419 -30.65 -16.84 10.24
N GLN A 420 -30.17 -18.07 10.33
CA GLN A 420 -29.26 -18.54 11.39
C GLN A 420 -27.86 -18.80 10.83
N GLY A 421 -26.82 -18.59 11.64
CA GLY A 421 -25.44 -18.82 11.22
C GLY A 421 -24.90 -17.82 10.21
N VAL A 422 -25.52 -16.65 10.05
CA VAL A 422 -25.14 -15.62 9.05
C VAL A 422 -23.66 -15.27 9.11
N GLY A 423 -23.10 -15.03 10.31
CA GLY A 423 -21.68 -14.69 10.47
C GLY A 423 -20.73 -15.81 10.01
N THR A 424 -21.08 -17.07 10.27
CA THR A 424 -20.29 -18.22 9.80
C THR A 424 -20.39 -18.36 8.27
N GLY A 425 -21.58 -18.17 7.71
CA GLY A 425 -21.81 -18.18 6.27
C GLY A 425 -20.99 -17.10 5.55
N LEU A 426 -21.00 -15.87 6.06
CA LEU A 426 -20.22 -14.76 5.53
C LEU A 426 -18.71 -15.00 5.63
N LYS A 427 -18.24 -15.57 6.73
CA LYS A 427 -16.83 -15.92 6.87
C LYS A 427 -16.41 -16.96 5.82
N ARG A 428 -17.21 -18.05 5.65
CA ARG A 428 -16.95 -19.06 4.62
C ARG A 428 -16.96 -18.46 3.21
N LEU A 429 -17.92 -17.59 2.92
CA LEU A 429 -18.00 -16.89 1.64
C LEU A 429 -16.76 -16.02 1.39
N ALA A 430 -16.37 -15.20 2.35
CA ALA A 430 -15.19 -14.35 2.24
C ALA A 430 -13.90 -15.18 2.11
N ASP A 431 -13.81 -16.32 2.85
CA ASP A 431 -12.69 -17.26 2.73
C ASP A 431 -12.64 -17.88 1.33
N ALA A 432 -13.78 -18.28 0.75
CA ALA A 432 -13.85 -18.83 -0.60
C ALA A 432 -13.34 -17.83 -1.65
N PHE A 433 -13.74 -16.57 -1.57
CA PHE A 433 -13.25 -15.51 -2.47
C PHE A 433 -11.75 -15.20 -2.27
N ARG A 434 -11.24 -15.25 -1.04
CA ARG A 434 -9.81 -15.08 -0.77
C ARG A 434 -8.95 -16.26 -1.26
N ASN A 435 -9.54 -17.44 -1.40
CA ASN A 435 -8.85 -18.64 -1.88
C ASN A 435 -8.90 -18.81 -3.41
N LEU A 436 -9.47 -17.87 -4.15
CA LEU A 436 -9.38 -17.85 -5.60
C LEU A 436 -7.93 -17.66 -6.07
N PRO A 437 -7.58 -18.07 -7.29
CA PRO A 437 -6.22 -17.90 -7.84
C PRO A 437 -5.69 -16.48 -7.73
N MET A 438 -6.51 -15.47 -8.02
CA MET A 438 -6.30 -14.08 -7.67
C MET A 438 -7.32 -13.71 -6.57
N PRO A 439 -6.89 -13.61 -5.31
CA PRO A 439 -7.79 -13.37 -4.20
C PRO A 439 -8.69 -12.15 -4.40
N VAL A 440 -9.94 -12.25 -4.02
CA VAL A 440 -10.92 -11.16 -4.07
C VAL A 440 -11.20 -10.69 -2.65
N ILE A 441 -10.96 -9.40 -2.39
CA ILE A 441 -11.08 -8.80 -1.05
C ILE A 441 -12.25 -7.81 -1.08
N GLY A 442 -13.34 -8.18 -0.40
CA GLY A 442 -14.48 -7.31 -0.10
C GLY A 442 -14.50 -6.90 1.36
N ARG A 443 -15.56 -6.16 1.78
CA ARG A 443 -15.82 -5.82 3.18
C ARG A 443 -17.07 -6.52 3.69
N ILE A 444 -17.05 -6.97 4.95
CA ILE A 444 -18.24 -7.48 5.63
C ILE A 444 -18.87 -6.32 6.41
N GLN A 445 -20.08 -5.98 6.06
CA GLN A 445 -20.85 -4.91 6.67
C GLN A 445 -22.34 -5.28 6.61
N GLU A 446 -23.15 -4.91 7.62
CA GLU A 446 -24.61 -5.09 7.64
C GLU A 446 -25.06 -6.51 7.29
N ASN A 447 -24.38 -7.50 7.85
CA ASN A 447 -24.65 -8.92 7.59
C ASN A 447 -24.57 -9.32 6.09
N ALA A 448 -23.71 -8.68 5.32
CA ALA A 448 -23.47 -8.94 3.91
C ALA A 448 -21.98 -8.84 3.58
N LEU A 449 -21.56 -9.52 2.52
CA LEU A 449 -20.27 -9.29 1.87
C LEU A 449 -20.48 -8.26 0.75
N TRP A 450 -19.87 -7.10 0.93
CA TRP A 450 -19.88 -6.00 -0.02
C TRP A 450 -18.65 -6.05 -0.91
N MET A 451 -18.86 -6.03 -2.20
CA MET A 451 -17.82 -5.95 -3.23
C MET A 451 -18.02 -4.67 -4.03
N ASP A 452 -17.38 -3.60 -3.63
CA ASP A 452 -17.40 -2.31 -4.31
C ASP A 452 -16.58 -2.40 -5.60
N LEU A 453 -17.21 -2.09 -6.73
CA LEU A 453 -16.62 -2.33 -8.05
C LEU A 453 -15.83 -1.14 -8.61
N ARG A 454 -15.61 -0.08 -7.83
CA ARG A 454 -14.80 1.06 -8.26
C ARG A 454 -13.41 0.65 -8.77
N CYS A 455 -12.76 -0.30 -8.10
CA CYS A 455 -11.42 -0.77 -8.45
C CYS A 455 -11.40 -1.97 -9.43
N LEU A 456 -12.55 -2.44 -9.92
CA LEU A 456 -12.60 -3.45 -10.97
C LEU A 456 -12.68 -2.76 -12.33
N GLU A 457 -11.54 -2.63 -13.00
CA GLU A 457 -11.45 -2.05 -14.34
C GLU A 457 -11.85 -3.05 -15.44
N ALA A 458 -12.29 -2.56 -16.58
CA ALA A 458 -12.73 -3.38 -17.71
C ALA A 458 -11.64 -4.37 -18.20
N SER A 459 -10.38 -3.98 -18.17
CA SER A 459 -9.23 -4.82 -18.49
C SER A 459 -9.11 -6.07 -17.60
N ASN A 460 -9.61 -5.99 -16.38
CA ASN A 460 -9.51 -7.02 -15.36
C ASN A 460 -10.78 -7.88 -15.24
N GLU A 461 -11.90 -7.47 -15.85
CA GLU A 461 -13.18 -8.18 -15.77
C GLU A 461 -13.08 -9.62 -16.24
N LYS A 462 -12.41 -9.87 -17.38
CA LYS A 462 -12.24 -11.23 -17.92
C LYS A 462 -11.51 -12.15 -16.95
N THR A 463 -10.42 -11.67 -16.35
CA THR A 463 -9.64 -12.44 -15.36
C THR A 463 -10.46 -12.71 -14.11
N PHE A 464 -11.19 -11.71 -13.64
CA PHE A 464 -12.11 -11.85 -12.52
C PHE A 464 -13.20 -12.88 -12.76
N LEU A 465 -13.85 -12.85 -13.93
CA LEU A 465 -14.93 -13.76 -14.29
C LEU A 465 -14.46 -15.20 -14.47
N ASN A 466 -13.34 -15.42 -15.17
CA ASN A 466 -12.83 -16.77 -15.47
C ASN A 466 -12.47 -17.57 -14.22
N GLN A 467 -12.08 -16.92 -13.14
CA GLN A 467 -11.72 -17.63 -11.91
C GLN A 467 -12.92 -18.04 -11.06
N LEU A 468 -14.12 -17.48 -11.30
CA LEU A 468 -15.33 -17.79 -10.52
C LEU A 468 -15.73 -19.26 -10.62
N GLU A 469 -15.38 -19.97 -11.70
CA GLU A 469 -15.58 -21.42 -11.85
C GLU A 469 -14.84 -22.23 -10.76
N LYS A 470 -13.80 -21.66 -10.17
CA LYS A 470 -13.02 -22.27 -9.08
C LYS A 470 -13.53 -21.91 -7.68
N LEU A 471 -14.60 -21.12 -7.59
CA LEU A 471 -15.18 -20.73 -6.31
C LEU A 471 -15.80 -21.94 -5.61
N LYS A 472 -15.28 -22.31 -4.44
CA LYS A 472 -15.77 -23.43 -3.61
C LYS A 472 -16.09 -22.90 -2.22
N ILE A 473 -17.37 -22.87 -1.87
CA ILE A 473 -17.84 -22.50 -0.53
C ILE A 473 -18.00 -23.80 0.28
N GLN A 474 -17.11 -24.01 1.24
CA GLN A 474 -17.09 -25.21 2.09
C GLN A 474 -17.89 -25.03 3.38
#